data_dd83483ea67ec7b9fddbc430955bb101
#
_entry.id   dd83483ea67ec7b9fddbc430955bb101
#
_cell.length_a   1.000
_cell.length_b   1.000
_cell.length_c   1.000
_cell.angle_alpha   90.00
_cell.angle_beta   90.00
_cell.angle_gamma   90.00
#
_symmetry.space_group_name_H-M   'P 1'
#
loop_
_entity.id
_entity.type
_entity.pdbx_description
1 polymer ?
#
loop_
_entity_poly.entity_id
_entity_poly.type
_entity_poly.pdbx_seq_one_letter_code
_entity_poly.pdbx_strand_id
1 'polypeptide(L)'
;ETLERLVRRGVYMGPLNLTWIGIGGGFDGPNPFNFMNFVHRAPDGACVTAESLLKNVLPFNMMAMAMGLHPRCGIEDTIIGQHGQRMSSVEQIRQCVRVAHELGREVANGKEARAIYRIGVQYDSVEETLLANGMAPNRTPGQKGVPQRS
;
A
#
# COMPACT_ATOMS: atom_id res chain seq x y z
N GLU A 1 8.75 9.88 4.84
CA GLU A 1 9.12 11.25 5.24
C GLU A 1 8.68 12.30 4.22
N THR A 2 8.98 12.15 2.91
CA THR A 2 8.60 13.14 1.88
C THR A 2 7.08 13.30 1.77
N LEU A 3 6.34 12.19 1.68
CA LEU A 3 4.88 12.20 1.57
C LEU A 3 4.23 12.84 2.81
N GLU A 4 4.69 12.47 3.99
CA GLU A 4 4.23 13.07 5.25
C GLU A 4 4.41 14.59 5.25
N ARG A 5 5.55 15.06 4.77
CA ARG A 5 5.80 16.52 4.67
C ARG A 5 4.83 17.21 3.72
N LEU A 6 4.47 16.56 2.60
CA LEU A 6 3.49 17.13 1.65
C LEU A 6 2.09 17.24 2.28
N VAL A 7 1.66 16.22 3.04
CA VAL A 7 0.40 16.26 3.79
C VAL A 7 0.43 17.38 4.83
N ARG A 8 1.47 17.44 5.68
CA ARG A 8 1.59 18.42 6.77
C ARG A 8 1.63 19.86 6.28
N ARG A 9 2.04 20.08 5.05
CA ARG A 9 2.09 21.42 4.42
C ARG A 9 0.83 21.75 3.60
N GLY A 10 -0.15 20.86 3.56
CA GLY A 10 -1.37 21.04 2.77
C GLY A 10 -1.17 20.98 1.25
N VAL A 11 -0.04 20.43 0.79
CA VAL A 11 0.20 20.22 -0.65
C VAL A 11 -0.58 19.01 -1.17
N TYR A 12 -0.80 18.03 -0.30
CA TYR A 12 -1.64 16.87 -0.58
C TYR A 12 -2.70 16.74 0.51
N MET A 13 -3.96 16.76 0.12
CA MET A 13 -5.12 16.70 1.02
C MET A 13 -6.09 15.58 0.61
N GLY A 14 -5.57 14.39 0.44
CA GLY A 14 -6.35 13.20 0.09
C GLY A 14 -6.01 11.98 0.94
N PRO A 15 -6.72 10.86 0.70
CA PRO A 15 -6.39 9.58 1.32
C PRO A 15 -5.05 9.06 0.86
N LEU A 16 -4.30 8.46 1.76
CA LEU A 16 -3.01 7.86 1.44
C LEU A 16 -3.22 6.44 0.88
N ASN A 17 -2.95 6.30 -0.41
CA ASN A 17 -2.87 5.01 -1.09
C ASN A 17 -1.39 4.75 -1.39
N LEU A 18 -0.80 3.82 -0.65
CA LEU A 18 0.62 3.54 -0.69
C LEU A 18 0.88 2.21 -1.37
N THR A 19 1.82 2.17 -2.30
CA THR A 19 2.29 0.93 -2.90
C THR A 19 3.73 0.67 -2.50
N TRP A 20 3.98 -0.46 -1.85
CA TRP A 20 5.33 -0.96 -1.66
C TRP A 20 5.75 -1.76 -2.89
N ILE A 21 6.90 -1.43 -3.43
CA ILE A 21 7.47 -2.10 -4.60
C ILE A 21 8.80 -2.76 -4.22
N GLY A 22 8.77 -4.07 -4.08
CA GLY A 22 9.97 -4.89 -3.86
C GLY A 22 10.73 -5.12 -5.16
N ILE A 23 11.70 -4.25 -5.43
CA ILE A 23 12.50 -4.31 -6.66
C ILE A 23 13.95 -4.66 -6.35
N GLY A 24 14.51 -5.62 -7.07
CA GLY A 24 15.93 -5.97 -6.93
C GLY A 24 16.84 -4.81 -7.36
N GLY A 25 17.79 -4.46 -6.51
CA GLY A 25 18.74 -3.37 -6.76
C GLY A 25 18.28 -1.98 -6.36
N GLY A 26 17.06 -1.83 -5.80
CA GLY A 26 16.56 -0.58 -5.22
C GLY A 26 16.79 -0.48 -3.72
N PHE A 27 16.28 0.59 -3.12
CA PHE A 27 16.29 0.81 -1.66
C PHE A 27 15.57 -0.30 -0.91
N ASP A 28 14.44 -0.78 -1.46
CA ASP A 28 13.62 -1.85 -0.92
C ASP A 28 13.70 -3.07 -1.83
N GLY A 29 14.78 -3.83 -1.70
CA GLY A 29 14.87 -5.14 -2.36
C GLY A 29 13.73 -6.07 -1.91
N PRO A 30 13.41 -7.12 -2.68
CA PRO A 30 12.32 -8.08 -2.40
C PRO A 30 12.67 -8.95 -1.20
N ASN A 31 12.55 -8.39 -0.02
CA ASN A 31 12.96 -8.92 1.27
C ASN A 31 11.82 -8.69 2.26
N PRO A 32 11.37 -9.74 2.98
CA PRO A 32 10.29 -9.63 3.95
C PRO A 32 10.51 -8.54 5.01
N PHE A 33 11.74 -8.34 5.48
CA PHE A 33 12.04 -7.29 6.46
C PHE A 33 11.80 -5.89 5.91
N ASN A 34 12.15 -5.63 4.65
CA ASN A 34 11.89 -4.35 4.01
C ASN A 34 10.39 -4.10 3.87
N PHE A 35 9.63 -5.12 3.47
CA PHE A 35 8.16 -5.04 3.41
C PHE A 35 7.55 -4.77 4.79
N MET A 36 7.93 -5.52 5.80
CA MET A 36 7.44 -5.32 7.16
C MET A 36 7.81 -3.94 7.71
N ASN A 37 9.02 -3.47 7.45
CA ASN A 37 9.45 -2.13 7.84
C ASN A 37 8.63 -1.03 7.15
N PHE A 38 8.29 -1.22 5.87
CA PHE A 38 7.40 -0.30 5.15
C PHE A 38 6.01 -0.28 5.78
N VAL A 39 5.41 -1.46 6.02
CA VAL A 39 4.08 -1.57 6.64
C VAL A 39 4.05 -0.92 8.02
N HIS A 40 5.06 -1.19 8.84
CA HIS A 40 5.18 -0.59 10.19
C HIS A 40 5.26 0.95 10.17
N ARG A 41 5.80 1.52 9.10
CA ARG A 41 5.94 2.97 8.94
C ARG A 41 4.78 3.63 8.20
N ALA A 42 3.90 2.85 7.59
CA ALA A 42 2.70 3.37 6.95
C ALA A 42 1.74 3.92 8.04
N PRO A 43 1.10 5.07 7.82
CA PRO A 43 0.06 5.55 8.72
C PRO A 43 -1.12 4.58 8.78
N ASP A 44 -1.75 4.44 9.96
CA ASP A 44 -2.85 3.49 10.21
C ASP A 44 -4.07 3.68 9.29
N GLY A 45 -4.31 4.90 8.84
CA GLY A 45 -5.38 5.22 7.89
C GLY A 45 -5.01 5.05 6.41
N ALA A 46 -3.78 4.63 6.10
CA ALA A 46 -3.37 4.42 4.72
C ALA A 46 -3.89 3.09 4.15
N CYS A 47 -4.28 3.10 2.87
CA CYS A 47 -4.52 1.88 2.13
C CYS A 47 -3.21 1.40 1.50
N VAL A 48 -2.75 0.20 1.87
CA VAL A 48 -1.45 -0.32 1.45
C VAL A 48 -1.61 -1.45 0.45
N THR A 49 -0.91 -1.33 -0.67
CA THR A 49 -0.77 -2.35 -1.71
C THR A 49 0.67 -2.85 -1.75
N ALA A 50 0.85 -4.14 -1.90
CA ALA A 50 2.16 -4.74 -2.09
C ALA A 50 2.33 -5.24 -3.51
N GLU A 51 3.49 -4.94 -4.06
CA GLU A 51 3.97 -5.37 -5.35
C GLU A 51 5.41 -5.86 -5.21
N SER A 52 5.78 -6.86 -5.99
CA SER A 52 7.17 -7.26 -6.12
C SER A 52 7.43 -7.62 -7.57
N LEU A 53 8.68 -7.48 -7.99
CA LEU A 53 9.08 -7.78 -9.35
C LEU A 53 9.79 -9.12 -9.46
N LEU A 54 9.79 -9.68 -10.67
CA LEU A 54 10.47 -10.92 -11.03
C LEU A 54 9.86 -12.15 -10.34
N LYS A 55 10.63 -12.85 -9.50
CA LYS A 55 10.22 -14.16 -8.94
C LYS A 55 9.44 -14.09 -7.63
N ASN A 56 9.38 -12.92 -7.00
CA ASN A 56 8.85 -12.79 -5.64
C ASN A 56 7.41 -12.25 -5.57
N VAL A 57 6.73 -12.11 -6.71
CA VAL A 57 5.38 -11.51 -6.77
C VAL A 57 4.40 -12.28 -5.89
N LEU A 58 4.23 -13.58 -6.11
CA LEU A 58 3.26 -14.37 -5.35
C LEU A 58 3.57 -14.43 -3.84
N PRO A 59 4.80 -14.70 -3.37
CA PRO A 59 5.10 -14.69 -1.94
C PRO A 59 4.74 -13.37 -1.25
N PHE A 60 5.07 -12.24 -1.84
CA PHE A 60 4.74 -10.92 -1.26
C PHE A 60 3.25 -10.62 -1.33
N ASN A 61 2.57 -11.01 -2.41
CA ASN A 61 1.11 -10.91 -2.49
C ASN A 61 0.41 -11.75 -1.42
N MET A 62 0.93 -12.95 -1.11
CA MET A 62 0.42 -13.79 -0.02
C MET A 62 0.65 -13.12 1.34
N MET A 63 1.84 -12.56 1.59
CA MET A 63 2.11 -11.80 2.81
C MET A 63 1.17 -10.61 2.96
N ALA A 64 1.00 -9.82 1.90
CA ALA A 64 0.08 -8.68 1.90
C ALA A 64 -1.36 -9.12 2.24
N MET A 65 -1.85 -10.15 1.57
CA MET A 65 -3.20 -10.67 1.82
C MET A 65 -3.37 -11.22 3.24
N ALA A 66 -2.39 -11.97 3.76
CA ALA A 66 -2.41 -12.49 5.14
C ALA A 66 -2.44 -11.37 6.20
N MET A 67 -1.86 -10.20 5.88
CA MET A 67 -1.86 -9.02 6.74
C MET A 67 -3.06 -8.10 6.54
N GLY A 68 -4.06 -8.47 5.73
CA GLY A 68 -5.21 -7.61 5.45
C GLY A 68 -4.96 -6.53 4.40
N LEU A 69 -3.79 -6.51 3.76
CA LEU A 69 -3.41 -5.55 2.75
C LEU A 69 -3.84 -6.00 1.35
N HIS A 70 -3.53 -5.21 0.32
CA HIS A 70 -3.93 -5.46 -1.06
C HIS A 70 -2.75 -5.94 -1.90
N PRO A 71 -2.91 -6.99 -2.72
CA PRO A 71 -1.88 -7.43 -3.67
C PRO A 71 -1.98 -6.65 -4.98
N ARG A 72 -0.85 -6.46 -5.65
CA ARG A 72 -0.78 -6.13 -7.07
C ARG A 72 -0.07 -7.27 -7.81
N CYS A 73 -0.58 -7.66 -8.98
CA CYS A 73 0.01 -8.67 -9.84
C CYS A 73 -0.31 -8.41 -11.31
N GLY A 74 0.53 -8.88 -12.18
CA GLY A 74 0.34 -8.80 -13.63
C GLY A 74 1.64 -8.99 -14.40
N ILE A 75 1.55 -8.98 -15.72
CA ILE A 75 2.70 -9.22 -16.60
C ILE A 75 3.73 -8.09 -16.62
N GLU A 76 3.39 -6.91 -16.07
CA GLU A 76 4.35 -5.86 -15.81
C GLU A 76 5.35 -6.28 -14.72
N ASP A 77 4.86 -6.98 -13.70
CA ASP A 77 5.65 -7.39 -12.54
C ASP A 77 6.46 -8.66 -12.82
N THR A 78 5.82 -9.66 -13.42
CA THR A 78 6.46 -10.89 -13.90
C THR A 78 5.63 -11.60 -14.96
N ILE A 79 6.31 -12.29 -15.85
CA ILE A 79 5.71 -13.22 -16.81
C ILE A 79 5.96 -14.68 -16.42
N ILE A 80 6.67 -14.91 -15.32
CA ILE A 80 7.11 -16.25 -14.89
C ILE A 80 6.46 -16.60 -13.56
N GLY A 81 5.77 -17.72 -13.51
CA GLY A 81 5.21 -18.28 -12.30
C GLY A 81 6.25 -18.99 -11.42
N GLN A 82 5.83 -19.45 -10.26
CA GLN A 82 6.71 -20.03 -9.24
C GLN A 82 7.46 -21.31 -9.70
N HIS A 83 6.92 -22.01 -10.68
CA HIS A 83 7.54 -23.23 -11.27
C HIS A 83 8.24 -22.96 -12.60
N GLY A 84 8.49 -21.68 -12.93
CA GLY A 84 9.15 -21.31 -14.19
C GLY A 84 8.23 -21.28 -15.42
N GLN A 85 6.94 -21.62 -15.28
CA GLN A 85 5.95 -21.53 -16.37
C GLN A 85 5.63 -20.08 -16.71
N ARG A 86 5.27 -19.81 -17.96
CA ARG A 86 4.71 -18.50 -18.34
C ARG A 86 3.30 -18.34 -17.79
N MET A 87 3.00 -17.14 -17.30
CA MET A 87 1.69 -16.77 -16.81
C MET A 87 1.24 -15.44 -17.42
N SER A 88 -0.01 -15.40 -17.84
CA SER A 88 -0.71 -14.16 -18.20
C SER A 88 -1.18 -13.40 -16.95
N SER A 89 -1.54 -12.13 -17.11
CA SER A 89 -2.15 -11.35 -16.02
C SER A 89 -3.41 -12.02 -15.47
N VAL A 90 -4.24 -12.62 -16.33
CA VAL A 90 -5.46 -13.32 -15.93
C VAL A 90 -5.17 -14.52 -15.03
N GLU A 91 -4.14 -15.31 -15.36
CA GLU A 91 -3.74 -16.46 -14.53
C GLU A 91 -3.20 -16.01 -13.17
N GLN A 92 -2.41 -14.94 -13.13
CA GLN A 92 -1.90 -14.35 -11.89
C GLN A 92 -3.04 -13.82 -11.02
N ILE A 93 -4.02 -13.10 -11.61
CA ILE A 93 -5.20 -12.62 -10.90
C ILE A 93 -6.02 -13.79 -10.34
N ARG A 94 -6.28 -14.83 -11.15
CA ARG A 94 -6.97 -16.03 -10.68
C ARG A 94 -6.24 -16.72 -9.53
N GLN A 95 -4.92 -16.72 -9.56
CA GLN A 95 -4.10 -17.26 -8.47
C GLN A 95 -4.26 -16.42 -7.19
N CYS A 96 -4.19 -15.10 -7.28
CA CYS A 96 -4.43 -14.21 -6.13
C CYS A 96 -5.85 -14.38 -5.56
N VAL A 97 -6.87 -14.49 -6.41
CA VAL A 97 -8.27 -14.72 -5.98
C VAL A 97 -8.38 -16.03 -5.20
N ARG A 98 -7.80 -17.13 -5.70
CA ARG A 98 -7.81 -18.42 -4.96
C ARG A 98 -7.16 -18.28 -3.59
N VAL A 99 -5.97 -17.65 -3.53
CA VAL A 99 -5.26 -17.45 -2.26
C VAL A 99 -6.07 -16.57 -1.30
N ALA A 100 -6.71 -15.50 -1.80
CA ALA A 100 -7.57 -14.66 -0.97
C ALA A 100 -8.72 -15.47 -0.34
N HIS A 101 -9.40 -16.30 -1.10
CA HIS A 101 -10.47 -17.17 -0.60
C HIS A 101 -9.96 -18.19 0.44
N GLU A 102 -8.81 -18.81 0.22
CA GLU A 102 -8.18 -19.71 1.21
C GLU A 102 -7.84 -19.00 2.53
N LEU A 103 -7.58 -17.69 2.47
CA LEU A 103 -7.38 -16.83 3.64
C LEU A 103 -8.70 -16.30 4.24
N GLY A 104 -9.85 -16.74 3.73
CA GLY A 104 -11.17 -16.27 4.18
C GLY A 104 -11.47 -14.82 3.78
N ARG A 105 -10.83 -14.29 2.73
CA ARG A 105 -11.03 -12.94 2.24
C ARG A 105 -11.85 -12.92 0.96
N GLU A 106 -12.76 -11.96 0.86
CA GLU A 106 -13.52 -11.69 -0.35
C GLU A 106 -12.81 -10.70 -1.28
N VAL A 107 -13.04 -10.84 -2.57
CA VAL A 107 -12.51 -9.93 -3.58
C VAL A 107 -13.51 -8.81 -3.83
N ALA A 108 -13.11 -7.59 -3.53
CA ALA A 108 -13.94 -6.41 -3.71
C ALA A 108 -14.31 -6.19 -5.19
N ASN A 109 -15.55 -5.87 -5.45
CA ASN A 109 -15.98 -5.38 -6.76
C ASN A 109 -15.51 -3.93 -6.98
N GLY A 110 -15.70 -3.39 -8.21
CA GLY A 110 -15.18 -2.06 -8.57
C GLY A 110 -15.76 -0.91 -7.71
N LYS A 111 -16.98 -1.01 -7.21
CA LYS A 111 -17.59 -0.02 -6.32
C LYS A 111 -16.97 -0.09 -4.92
N GLU A 112 -16.83 -1.28 -4.39
CA GLU A 112 -16.21 -1.54 -3.10
C GLU A 112 -14.73 -1.13 -3.11
N ALA A 113 -13.99 -1.47 -4.17
CA ALA A 113 -12.60 -1.06 -4.33
C ALA A 113 -12.46 0.46 -4.33
N ARG A 114 -13.34 1.20 -5.03
CA ARG A 114 -13.33 2.68 -5.00
C ARG A 114 -13.58 3.22 -3.59
N ALA A 115 -14.44 2.59 -2.82
CA ALA A 115 -14.71 2.96 -1.42
C ALA A 115 -13.50 2.67 -0.51
N ILE A 116 -12.87 1.50 -0.65
CA ILE A 116 -11.68 1.11 0.11
C ILE A 116 -10.52 2.10 -0.14
N TYR A 117 -10.25 2.40 -1.41
CA TYR A 117 -9.20 3.34 -1.79
C TYR A 117 -9.61 4.81 -1.63
N ARG A 118 -10.87 5.08 -1.25
CA ARG A 118 -11.43 6.45 -1.11
C ARG A 118 -11.18 7.30 -2.37
N ILE A 119 -11.38 6.71 -3.56
CA ILE A 119 -11.08 7.38 -4.84
C ILE A 119 -12.02 8.58 -5.03
N GLY A 120 -11.44 9.75 -5.30
CA GLY A 120 -12.15 11.01 -5.49
C GLY A 120 -12.44 11.76 -4.18
N VAL A 121 -12.00 11.24 -3.03
CA VAL A 121 -12.10 11.95 -1.75
C VAL A 121 -10.97 12.98 -1.66
N GLN A 122 -11.33 14.19 -1.25
CA GLN A 122 -10.41 15.26 -0.88
C GLN A 122 -10.88 15.86 0.43
N TYR A 123 -9.96 16.17 1.31
CA TYR A 123 -10.24 16.77 2.62
C TYR A 123 -10.11 18.29 2.57
N ASP A 124 -10.84 19.00 3.41
CA ASP A 124 -10.92 20.45 3.38
C ASP A 124 -9.80 21.15 4.15
N SER A 125 -9.11 20.40 5.03
CA SER A 125 -8.01 20.95 5.85
C SER A 125 -6.87 19.95 6.05
N VAL A 126 -5.71 20.48 6.46
CA VAL A 126 -4.55 19.68 6.85
C VAL A 126 -4.88 18.82 8.07
N GLU A 127 -5.58 19.37 9.05
CA GLU A 127 -5.98 18.68 10.28
C GLU A 127 -6.87 17.48 9.97
N GLU A 128 -7.87 17.67 9.12
CA GLU A 128 -8.75 16.60 8.66
C GLU A 128 -7.96 15.52 7.88
N THR A 129 -7.06 15.95 7.00
CA THR A 129 -6.21 15.03 6.23
C THR A 129 -5.33 14.17 7.13
N LEU A 130 -4.71 14.78 8.14
CA LEU A 130 -3.88 14.08 9.12
C LEU A 130 -4.71 13.07 9.92
N LEU A 131 -5.85 13.50 10.44
CA LEU A 131 -6.76 12.65 11.23
C LEU A 131 -7.26 11.46 10.39
N ALA A 132 -7.77 11.73 9.19
CA ALA A 132 -8.32 10.71 8.30
C ALA A 132 -7.28 9.67 7.82
N ASN A 133 -6.00 10.03 7.83
CA ASN A 133 -4.90 9.14 7.50
C ASN A 133 -4.20 8.54 8.74
N GLY A 134 -4.75 8.72 9.95
CA GLY A 134 -4.18 8.17 11.19
C GLY A 134 -2.83 8.79 11.57
N MET A 135 -2.60 10.04 11.18
CA MET A 135 -1.35 10.75 11.43
C MET A 135 -1.52 11.71 12.63
N ALA A 136 -0.46 11.86 13.42
CA ALA A 136 -0.44 12.82 14.52
C ALA A 136 -0.62 14.26 13.99
N PRO A 137 -1.30 15.14 14.76
CA PRO A 137 -1.52 16.52 14.34
C PRO A 137 -0.20 17.30 14.22
N ASN A 138 -0.24 18.40 13.49
CA ASN A 138 0.87 19.33 13.44
C ASN A 138 1.08 19.96 14.84
N ARG A 139 2.35 20.17 15.18
CA ARG A 139 2.70 20.84 16.42
C ARG A 139 2.44 22.34 16.29
N THR A 140 1.64 22.86 17.21
CA THR A 140 1.47 24.30 17.39
C THR A 140 2.40 24.81 18.49
N PRO A 141 2.75 26.11 18.51
CA PRO A 141 3.54 26.69 19.60
C PRO A 141 2.94 26.38 20.97
N GLY A 142 3.76 25.88 21.89
CA GLY A 142 3.32 25.52 23.25
C GLY A 142 2.64 24.15 23.39
N GLN A 143 2.38 23.42 22.32
CA GLN A 143 1.74 22.10 22.36
C GLN A 143 2.73 20.97 22.02
N LYS A 144 2.37 19.75 22.46
CA LYS A 144 3.06 18.53 22.01
C LYS A 144 2.52 18.12 20.63
N GLY A 145 3.38 17.61 19.76
CA GLY A 145 3.03 17.16 18.42
C GLY A 145 4.25 17.06 17.52
N VAL A 146 4.01 16.74 16.27
CA VAL A 146 5.08 16.65 15.28
C VAL A 146 5.43 18.06 14.78
N PRO A 147 6.72 18.47 14.84
CA PRO A 147 7.12 19.78 14.33
C PRO A 147 6.88 19.85 12.83
N GLN A 148 6.24 20.92 12.39
CA GLN A 148 6.14 21.24 10.98
C GLN A 148 7.53 21.68 10.51
N ARG A 149 8.16 20.90 9.66
CA ARG A 149 9.44 21.28 9.06
C ARG A 149 9.18 22.21 7.87
N SER A 150 9.74 23.39 7.96
CA SER A 150 9.75 24.41 6.89
C SER A 150 10.47 23.90 5.64
#